data_c0900c788cec838ef09c2c73769cc66b
#
_entry.id   c0900c788cec838ef09c2c73769cc66b
#
_cell.length_a   1.000
_cell.length_b   1.000
_cell.length_c   1.000
_cell.angle_alpha   90.00
_cell.angle_beta   90.00
_cell.angle_gamma   90.00
#
_symmetry.space_group_name_H-M   'P 1'
#
loop_
_entity.id
_entity.type
_entity.pdbx_description
1 polymer ?
#
loop_
_entity_poly.entity_id
_entity_poly.type
_entity_poly.pdbx_seq_one_letter_code
_entity_poly.pdbx_strand_id
1 'polypeptide(L)'
;MGALLIPMAPLLQLCTPYMQDRGAEDGSVRRCQRLLIAQGFPYAQLDEAFLPIQVDGIYGPLTAAGVSAFQAARRLPATGACDQATWLALQRPAALQASSLADRLCAFARSQVGHGYVWGGKGEDLTRMSDPEGWIRRKEASSLNALRAIVFFLEAQSNRRGPVRAYDASGLILRFLQDAGLTRHAMDCRDLYRACFPRCRCDLSPGDLVFRHNGRDIFHVGVYLGDGLVCEAMGRDVGVVIRPMDASGRGYWNRYGALSLLQPPTGFPLETCIQ
;
A
#
# COMPACT_ATOMS: atom_id res chain seq x y z
N MET A 1 -27.92 -11.10 -29.86
CA MET A 1 -26.68 -10.34 -29.72
C MET A 1 -27.02 -8.98 -29.16
N GLY A 2 -27.05 -8.82 -27.84
CA GLY A 2 -27.33 -7.55 -27.17
C GLY A 2 -26.01 -6.80 -27.00
N ALA A 3 -25.85 -5.70 -27.71
CA ALA A 3 -24.73 -4.78 -27.48
C ALA A 3 -24.88 -4.23 -26.06
N LEU A 4 -23.92 -4.53 -25.20
CA LEU A 4 -23.79 -3.88 -23.90
C LEU A 4 -23.52 -2.40 -24.18
N LEU A 5 -24.54 -1.56 -24.04
CA LEU A 5 -24.39 -0.11 -24.01
C LEU A 5 -23.52 0.23 -22.81
N ILE A 6 -22.21 0.41 -23.04
CA ILE A 6 -21.31 1.03 -22.06
C ILE A 6 -21.86 2.46 -21.88
N PRO A 7 -22.32 2.85 -20.68
CA PRO A 7 -22.78 4.21 -20.49
C PRO A 7 -21.62 5.14 -20.84
N MET A 8 -21.82 6.04 -21.78
CA MET A 8 -20.86 7.10 -22.08
C MET A 8 -20.50 7.76 -20.78
N ALA A 9 -19.19 7.84 -20.51
CA ALA A 9 -18.70 8.61 -19.39
C ALA A 9 -19.33 9.99 -19.47
N PRO A 10 -19.93 10.49 -18.38
CA PRO A 10 -20.27 11.89 -18.36
C PRO A 10 -19.00 12.61 -18.73
N LEU A 11 -19.07 13.58 -19.65
CA LEU A 11 -17.96 14.43 -20.04
C LEU A 11 -17.37 15.09 -18.78
N LEU A 12 -16.51 14.36 -18.09
CA LEU A 12 -15.57 14.87 -17.13
C LEU A 12 -14.45 15.52 -17.94
N GLN A 13 -14.89 16.47 -18.78
CA GLN A 13 -14.00 17.37 -19.48
C GLN A 13 -13.18 18.07 -18.42
N LEU A 14 -11.88 17.68 -18.36
CA LEU A 14 -10.86 18.42 -17.67
C LEU A 14 -11.32 18.85 -16.27
N CYS A 15 -11.23 17.95 -15.32
CA CYS A 15 -11.35 18.33 -13.92
C CYS A 15 -10.28 19.36 -13.63
N THR A 16 -10.63 20.61 -13.82
CA THR A 16 -9.90 21.72 -13.21
C THR A 16 -9.99 21.53 -11.70
N PRO A 17 -8.94 21.79 -10.94
CA PRO A 17 -9.01 21.77 -9.49
C PRO A 17 -10.19 22.65 -9.08
N TYR A 18 -11.18 22.10 -8.36
CA TYR A 18 -12.43 22.71 -7.87
C TYR A 18 -13.74 22.27 -8.51
N MET A 19 -13.80 21.15 -9.24
CA MET A 19 -15.10 20.54 -9.54
C MET A 19 -15.74 19.99 -8.26
N GLN A 20 -17.01 20.31 -8.08
CA GLN A 20 -17.77 19.87 -6.92
C GLN A 20 -19.10 19.26 -7.38
N ASP A 21 -19.42 18.07 -6.82
CA ASP A 21 -20.74 17.49 -6.99
C ASP A 21 -21.77 18.33 -6.23
N ARG A 22 -22.62 19.06 -6.96
CA ARG A 22 -23.68 19.87 -6.36
C ARG A 22 -24.79 18.99 -5.77
N GLY A 23 -24.55 18.45 -4.57
CA GLY A 23 -25.60 17.80 -3.75
C GLY A 23 -26.03 16.37 -4.16
N ALA A 24 -25.50 15.81 -5.23
CA ALA A 24 -25.84 14.46 -5.64
C ALA A 24 -24.98 13.42 -4.91
N GLU A 25 -25.59 12.46 -4.20
CA GLU A 25 -24.86 11.34 -3.55
C GLU A 25 -24.09 10.48 -4.56
N ASP A 26 -24.55 10.42 -5.82
CA ASP A 26 -23.94 9.68 -6.92
C ASP A 26 -23.20 10.56 -7.92
N GLY A 27 -22.75 11.73 -7.51
CA GLY A 27 -21.97 12.64 -8.35
C GLY A 27 -20.70 11.99 -8.92
N SER A 28 -20.30 12.48 -10.08
CA SER A 28 -19.14 11.91 -10.81
C SER A 28 -17.84 11.99 -10.01
N VAL A 29 -17.67 13.01 -9.17
CA VAL A 29 -16.49 13.16 -8.32
C VAL A 29 -16.51 12.12 -7.20
N ARG A 30 -17.60 11.97 -6.47
CA ARG A 30 -17.74 10.91 -5.46
C ARG A 30 -17.54 9.52 -6.04
N ARG A 31 -18.04 9.28 -7.24
CA ARG A 31 -17.83 8.01 -7.94
C ARG A 31 -16.36 7.80 -8.28
N CYS A 32 -15.66 8.82 -8.76
CA CYS A 32 -14.20 8.76 -9.00
C CYS A 32 -13.45 8.45 -7.70
N GLN A 33 -13.74 9.15 -6.62
CA GLN A 33 -13.13 8.94 -5.30
C GLN A 33 -13.36 7.52 -4.78
N ARG A 34 -14.61 7.00 -4.86
CA ARG A 34 -14.92 5.61 -4.49
C ARG A 34 -14.16 4.59 -5.35
N LEU A 35 -14.06 4.84 -6.66
CA LEU A 35 -13.33 3.96 -7.57
C LEU A 35 -11.83 3.99 -7.29
N LEU A 36 -11.22 5.15 -7.01
CA LEU A 36 -9.82 5.25 -6.59
C LEU A 36 -9.56 4.39 -5.34
N ILE A 37 -10.40 4.52 -4.32
CA ILE A 37 -10.30 3.71 -3.10
C ILE A 37 -10.46 2.22 -3.41
N ALA A 38 -11.43 1.85 -4.23
CA ALA A 38 -11.68 0.45 -4.63
C ALA A 38 -10.54 -0.13 -5.48
N GLN A 39 -9.82 0.72 -6.23
CA GLN A 39 -8.64 0.35 -7.01
C GLN A 39 -7.34 0.30 -6.16
N GLY A 40 -7.42 0.49 -4.84
CA GLY A 40 -6.29 0.43 -3.92
C GLY A 40 -5.53 1.75 -3.75
N PHE A 41 -6.18 2.87 -4.06
CA PHE A 41 -5.62 4.23 -3.88
C PHE A 41 -6.44 5.02 -2.84
N PRO A 42 -6.54 4.57 -1.57
CA PRO A 42 -7.32 5.27 -0.55
C PRO A 42 -6.62 6.50 0.02
N TYR A 43 -5.34 6.71 -0.31
CA TYR A 43 -4.51 7.82 0.15
C TYR A 43 -3.82 8.47 -1.03
N ALA A 44 -3.52 9.75 -0.91
CA ALA A 44 -2.70 10.48 -1.87
C ALA A 44 -1.70 11.38 -1.16
N GLN A 45 -0.56 11.60 -1.80
CA GLN A 45 0.45 12.54 -1.32
C GLN A 45 0.07 13.96 -1.75
N LEU A 46 0.01 14.86 -0.77
CA LEU A 46 -0.11 16.29 -1.00
C LEU A 46 0.98 16.98 -0.17
N ASP A 47 1.89 17.64 -0.84
CA ASP A 47 3.13 18.17 -0.26
C ASP A 47 3.95 17.07 0.46
N GLU A 48 4.25 17.24 1.74
CA GLU A 48 4.98 16.28 2.55
C GLU A 48 4.06 15.27 3.27
N ALA A 49 2.72 15.44 3.17
CA ALA A 49 1.73 14.64 3.89
C ALA A 49 1.08 13.58 3.00
N PHE A 50 0.85 12.39 3.54
CA PHE A 50 0.06 11.34 2.93
C PHE A 50 -1.32 11.34 3.58
N LEU A 51 -2.33 11.81 2.85
CA LEU A 51 -3.66 12.07 3.39
C LEU A 51 -4.71 11.12 2.78
N PRO A 52 -5.73 10.72 3.56
CA PRO A 52 -6.80 9.87 3.06
C PRO A 52 -7.69 10.63 2.07
N ILE A 53 -7.98 10.00 0.93
CA ILE A 53 -8.96 10.53 -0.02
C ILE A 53 -10.35 10.42 0.62
N GLN A 54 -11.02 11.55 0.81
CA GLN A 54 -12.38 11.61 1.29
C GLN A 54 -13.36 11.48 0.13
N VAL A 55 -14.50 10.80 0.36
CA VAL A 55 -15.60 10.74 -0.61
C VAL A 55 -16.55 11.93 -0.34
N ASP A 56 -16.01 13.12 -0.53
CA ASP A 56 -16.68 14.39 -0.25
C ASP A 56 -17.34 15.04 -1.47
N GLY A 57 -17.03 14.53 -2.68
CA GLY A 57 -17.51 15.09 -3.92
C GLY A 57 -16.75 16.34 -4.37
N ILE A 58 -15.59 16.62 -3.79
CA ILE A 58 -14.72 17.73 -4.15
C ILE A 58 -13.50 17.19 -4.90
N TYR A 59 -13.37 17.56 -6.18
CA TYR A 59 -12.17 17.25 -6.95
C TYR A 59 -11.09 18.29 -6.66
N GLY A 60 -10.54 18.22 -5.46
CA GLY A 60 -9.45 19.06 -5.00
C GLY A 60 -8.06 18.48 -5.32
N PRO A 61 -7.00 19.17 -4.86
CA PRO A 61 -5.61 18.75 -5.07
C PRO A 61 -5.36 17.31 -4.60
N LEU A 62 -5.97 16.88 -3.50
CA LEU A 62 -5.81 15.53 -2.97
C LEU A 62 -6.42 14.47 -3.91
N THR A 63 -7.61 14.71 -4.47
CA THR A 63 -8.22 13.80 -5.45
C THR A 63 -7.38 13.78 -6.73
N ALA A 64 -6.89 14.93 -7.20
CA ALA A 64 -6.01 15.02 -8.37
C ALA A 64 -4.70 14.23 -8.17
N ALA A 65 -4.08 14.35 -7.00
CA ALA A 65 -2.89 13.57 -6.65
C ALA A 65 -3.17 12.06 -6.64
N GLY A 66 -4.33 11.63 -6.10
CA GLY A 66 -4.76 10.24 -6.14
C GLY A 66 -5.00 9.71 -7.55
N VAL A 67 -5.61 10.53 -8.41
CA VAL A 67 -5.78 10.20 -9.84
C VAL A 67 -4.43 10.10 -10.54
N SER A 68 -3.50 11.02 -10.30
CA SER A 68 -2.15 10.98 -10.86
C SER A 68 -1.40 9.70 -10.45
N ALA A 69 -1.46 9.33 -9.18
CA ALA A 69 -0.85 8.09 -8.69
C ALA A 69 -1.49 6.85 -9.34
N PHE A 70 -2.82 6.83 -9.50
CA PHE A 70 -3.51 5.75 -10.20
C PHE A 70 -3.08 5.67 -11.68
N GLN A 71 -3.01 6.82 -12.36
CA GLN A 71 -2.58 6.90 -13.76
C GLN A 71 -1.16 6.35 -13.93
N ALA A 72 -0.22 6.79 -13.11
CA ALA A 72 1.16 6.31 -13.11
C ALA A 72 1.21 4.78 -12.92
N ALA A 73 0.49 4.25 -11.93
CA ALA A 73 0.42 2.81 -11.68
C ALA A 73 -0.22 2.02 -12.84
N ARG A 74 -1.03 2.68 -13.69
CA ARG A 74 -1.67 2.08 -14.87
C ARG A 74 -0.96 2.41 -16.19
N ARG A 75 0.21 3.05 -16.12
CA ARG A 75 0.98 3.51 -17.29
C ARG A 75 0.19 4.45 -18.21
N LEU A 76 -0.71 5.20 -17.63
CA LEU A 76 -1.41 6.32 -18.27
C LEU A 76 -0.61 7.61 -18.03
N PRO A 77 -0.79 8.65 -18.88
CA PRO A 77 -0.22 9.96 -18.59
C PRO A 77 -0.68 10.46 -17.21
N ALA A 78 0.25 10.73 -16.30
CA ALA A 78 -0.02 11.12 -14.92
C ALA A 78 -0.39 12.61 -14.82
N THR A 79 -1.53 12.98 -15.40
CA THR A 79 -2.01 14.36 -15.50
C THR A 79 -2.77 14.84 -14.24
N GLY A 80 -3.20 13.89 -13.40
CA GLY A 80 -4.10 14.17 -12.28
C GLY A 80 -5.53 14.51 -12.72
N ALA A 81 -5.84 14.52 -14.02
CA ALA A 81 -7.17 14.72 -14.54
C ALA A 81 -7.83 13.36 -14.88
N CYS A 82 -9.08 13.17 -14.44
CA CYS A 82 -9.81 11.95 -14.74
C CYS A 82 -10.45 12.04 -16.14
N ASP A 83 -9.61 11.88 -17.17
CA ASP A 83 -10.05 11.81 -18.56
C ASP A 83 -10.79 10.49 -18.87
N GLN A 84 -11.24 10.33 -20.11
CA GLN A 84 -11.99 9.13 -20.53
C GLN A 84 -11.15 7.84 -20.38
N ALA A 85 -9.86 7.87 -20.68
CA ALA A 85 -8.98 6.72 -20.55
C ALA A 85 -8.82 6.32 -19.07
N THR A 86 -8.61 7.30 -18.21
CA THR A 86 -8.54 7.14 -16.75
C THR A 86 -9.86 6.63 -16.18
N TRP A 87 -10.99 7.19 -16.63
CA TRP A 87 -12.31 6.77 -16.20
C TRP A 87 -12.61 5.32 -16.55
N LEU A 88 -12.32 4.92 -17.79
CA LEU A 88 -12.47 3.53 -18.22
C LEU A 88 -11.55 2.58 -17.43
N ALA A 89 -10.33 3.00 -17.14
CA ALA A 89 -9.40 2.23 -16.33
C ALA A 89 -9.88 2.07 -14.89
N LEU A 90 -10.43 3.13 -14.27
CA LEU A 90 -11.01 3.10 -12.93
C LEU A 90 -12.21 2.16 -12.82
N GLN A 91 -13.02 2.09 -13.86
CA GLN A 91 -14.23 1.23 -13.88
C GLN A 91 -13.94 -0.24 -14.16
N ARG A 92 -12.77 -0.58 -14.68
CA ARG A 92 -12.39 -1.98 -14.85
C ARG A 92 -12.29 -2.64 -13.48
N PRO A 93 -12.98 -3.78 -13.23
CA PRO A 93 -12.78 -4.53 -12.01
C PRO A 93 -11.29 -4.84 -11.86
N ALA A 94 -10.74 -4.60 -10.68
CA ALA A 94 -9.34 -4.93 -10.37
C ALA A 94 -9.01 -6.41 -10.68
N ALA A 95 -10.02 -7.29 -10.67
CA ALA A 95 -9.93 -8.71 -10.98
C ALA A 95 -9.83 -9.05 -12.48
N LEU A 96 -10.11 -8.14 -13.41
CA LEU A 96 -10.05 -8.40 -14.86
C LEU A 96 -8.72 -8.03 -15.52
N GLN A 97 -7.85 -7.35 -14.81
CA GLN A 97 -6.45 -7.31 -15.16
C GLN A 97 -5.81 -8.51 -14.46
N ALA A 98 -5.13 -9.36 -15.19
CA ALA A 98 -4.23 -10.35 -14.60
C ALA A 98 -3.11 -9.56 -13.89
N SER A 99 -3.44 -9.03 -12.69
CA SER A 99 -2.51 -8.28 -11.87
C SER A 99 -1.41 -9.26 -11.47
N SER A 100 -0.18 -8.91 -11.76
CA SER A 100 0.96 -9.68 -11.29
C SER A 100 0.85 -9.86 -9.77
N LEU A 101 1.51 -10.87 -9.22
CA LEU A 101 1.57 -11.02 -7.77
C LEU A 101 2.17 -9.76 -7.12
N ALA A 102 3.07 -9.07 -7.81
CA ALA A 102 3.65 -7.80 -7.38
C ALA A 102 2.58 -6.69 -7.29
N ASP A 103 1.72 -6.55 -8.30
CA ASP A 103 0.60 -5.59 -8.27
C ASP A 103 -0.37 -5.90 -7.13
N ARG A 104 -0.65 -7.19 -6.91
CA ARG A 104 -1.51 -7.63 -5.80
C ARG A 104 -0.88 -7.35 -4.44
N LEU A 105 0.44 -7.52 -4.29
CA LEU A 105 1.16 -7.14 -3.07
C LEU A 105 1.07 -5.63 -2.84
N CYS A 106 1.28 -4.80 -3.87
CA CYS A 106 1.14 -3.35 -3.77
C CYS A 106 -0.28 -2.95 -3.35
N ALA A 107 -1.30 -3.52 -3.97
CA ALA A 107 -2.70 -3.26 -3.63
C ALA A 107 -3.02 -3.69 -2.19
N PHE A 108 -2.55 -4.87 -1.77
CA PHE A 108 -2.67 -5.34 -0.40
C PHE A 108 -1.99 -4.39 0.58
N ALA A 109 -0.72 -4.03 0.36
CA ALA A 109 0.02 -3.13 1.23
C ALA A 109 -0.69 -1.77 1.40
N ARG A 110 -1.18 -1.18 0.30
CA ARG A 110 -1.98 0.05 0.32
C ARG A 110 -3.25 -0.10 1.17
N SER A 111 -3.94 -1.24 1.08
CA SER A 111 -5.17 -1.48 1.85
C SER A 111 -4.92 -1.64 3.36
N GLN A 112 -3.67 -1.90 3.78
CA GLN A 112 -3.32 -2.05 5.19
C GLN A 112 -2.91 -0.74 5.87
N VAL A 113 -2.86 0.37 5.16
CA VAL A 113 -2.50 1.67 5.76
C VAL A 113 -3.45 2.05 6.89
N GLY A 114 -2.90 2.57 7.98
CA GLY A 114 -3.62 2.93 9.21
C GLY A 114 -3.92 1.75 10.14
N HIS A 115 -3.43 0.54 9.85
CA HIS A 115 -3.39 -0.56 10.81
C HIS A 115 -2.20 -0.41 11.76
N GLY A 116 -2.26 -1.06 12.94
CA GLY A 116 -1.27 -0.91 13.99
C GLY A 116 0.03 -1.66 13.75
N TYR A 117 1.09 -1.20 14.41
CA TYR A 117 2.33 -1.95 14.55
C TYR A 117 2.37 -2.63 15.93
N VAL A 118 2.62 -3.94 15.93
CA VAL A 118 2.96 -4.72 17.13
C VAL A 118 4.08 -5.69 16.78
N TRP A 119 5.09 -5.78 17.62
CA TRP A 119 6.21 -6.71 17.42
C TRP A 119 5.73 -8.16 17.26
N GLY A 120 6.13 -8.83 16.20
CA GLY A 120 5.68 -10.19 15.88
C GLY A 120 4.24 -10.28 15.39
N GLY A 121 3.58 -9.14 15.10
CA GLY A 121 2.26 -9.11 14.49
C GLY A 121 2.28 -9.60 13.05
N LYS A 122 1.29 -10.42 12.68
CA LYS A 122 1.18 -11.06 11.36
C LYS A 122 -0.20 -10.84 10.72
N GLY A 123 -0.84 -9.72 11.07
CA GLY A 123 -2.15 -9.33 10.56
C GLY A 123 -3.32 -9.83 11.40
N GLU A 124 -3.08 -10.12 12.67
CA GLU A 124 -4.13 -10.48 13.61
C GLU A 124 -5.13 -9.33 13.76
N ASP A 125 -6.40 -9.68 13.77
CA ASP A 125 -7.50 -8.74 13.93
C ASP A 125 -7.74 -8.48 15.43
N LEU A 126 -7.23 -7.35 15.91
CA LEU A 126 -7.32 -6.96 17.31
C LEU A 126 -8.78 -6.68 17.75
N THR A 127 -9.63 -6.30 16.82
CA THR A 127 -11.04 -5.97 17.16
C THR A 127 -11.87 -7.22 17.46
N ARG A 128 -11.39 -8.39 17.06
CA ARG A 128 -12.05 -9.69 17.32
C ARG A 128 -11.46 -10.46 18.52
N MET A 129 -10.44 -9.90 19.14
CA MET A 129 -9.83 -10.52 20.33
C MET A 129 -10.63 -10.17 21.58
N SER A 130 -10.76 -11.11 22.49
CA SER A 130 -11.34 -10.88 23.82
C SER A 130 -10.45 -10.01 24.70
N ASP A 131 -9.13 -10.07 24.51
CA ASP A 131 -8.12 -9.32 25.26
C ASP A 131 -7.01 -8.80 24.32
N PRO A 132 -7.29 -7.77 23.48
CA PRO A 132 -6.32 -7.22 22.56
C PRO A 132 -5.14 -6.54 23.28
N GLU A 133 -5.39 -5.84 24.36
CA GLU A 133 -4.34 -5.17 25.13
C GLU A 133 -3.39 -6.18 25.78
N GLY A 134 -3.91 -7.22 26.41
CA GLY A 134 -3.10 -8.28 26.99
C GLY A 134 -2.29 -9.01 25.91
N TRP A 135 -2.86 -9.22 24.71
CA TRP A 135 -2.12 -9.77 23.59
C TRP A 135 -0.96 -8.87 23.18
N ILE A 136 -1.19 -7.55 23.04
CA ILE A 136 -0.15 -6.56 22.74
C ILE A 136 0.96 -6.59 23.80
N ARG A 137 0.58 -6.58 25.08
CA ARG A 137 1.54 -6.62 26.21
C ARG A 137 2.43 -7.86 26.20
N ARG A 138 1.88 -9.00 25.79
CA ARG A 138 2.66 -10.26 25.67
C ARG A 138 3.62 -10.26 24.49
N LYS A 139 3.34 -9.48 23.44
CA LYS A 139 4.17 -9.38 22.23
C LYS A 139 5.31 -8.37 22.38
N GLU A 140 5.09 -7.32 23.11
CA GLU A 140 6.04 -6.22 23.23
C GLU A 140 7.08 -6.44 24.33
N ALA A 141 8.35 -6.10 24.00
CA ALA A 141 9.47 -6.31 24.91
C ALA A 141 9.49 -5.37 26.13
N SER A 142 8.73 -4.27 26.10
CA SER A 142 8.67 -3.31 27.20
C SER A 142 7.26 -2.76 27.40
N SER A 143 6.95 -2.35 28.64
CA SER A 143 5.67 -1.72 28.98
C SER A 143 5.42 -0.43 28.20
N LEU A 144 6.48 0.35 27.92
CA LEU A 144 6.38 1.58 27.14
C LEU A 144 5.98 1.28 25.69
N ASN A 145 6.61 0.29 25.06
CA ASN A 145 6.28 -0.13 23.70
C ASN A 145 4.85 -0.68 23.62
N ALA A 146 4.45 -1.46 24.62
CA ALA A 146 3.08 -1.96 24.73
C ALA A 146 2.06 -0.82 24.84
N LEU A 147 2.34 0.18 25.70
CA LEU A 147 1.46 1.33 25.85
C LEU A 147 1.29 2.11 24.54
N ARG A 148 2.39 2.40 23.83
CA ARG A 148 2.35 3.10 22.53
C ARG A 148 1.50 2.35 21.51
N ALA A 149 1.67 1.02 21.40
CA ALA A 149 0.88 0.20 20.50
C ALA A 149 -0.61 0.14 20.90
N ILE A 150 -0.91 0.12 22.21
CA ILE A 150 -2.29 0.14 22.72
C ILE A 150 -2.95 1.48 22.43
N VAL A 151 -2.28 2.60 22.69
CA VAL A 151 -2.81 3.94 22.39
C VAL A 151 -3.14 4.04 20.90
N PHE A 152 -2.22 3.66 20.03
CA PHE A 152 -2.48 3.63 18.59
C PHE A 152 -3.69 2.75 18.24
N PHE A 153 -3.79 1.55 18.83
CA PHE A 153 -4.92 0.64 18.59
C PHE A 153 -6.26 1.27 18.97
N LEU A 154 -6.35 1.90 20.13
CA LEU A 154 -7.58 2.55 20.61
C LEU A 154 -7.98 3.74 19.71
N GLU A 155 -7.02 4.56 19.32
CA GLU A 155 -7.24 5.66 18.36
C GLU A 155 -7.68 5.14 16.98
N ALA A 156 -7.00 4.12 16.46
CA ALA A 156 -7.36 3.51 15.18
C ALA A 156 -8.75 2.87 15.23
N GLN A 157 -9.12 2.23 16.33
CA GLN A 157 -10.45 1.65 16.55
C GLN A 157 -11.55 2.72 16.57
N SER A 158 -11.26 3.87 17.17
CA SER A 158 -12.20 4.99 17.25
C SER A 158 -12.41 5.67 15.89
N ASN A 159 -11.36 5.71 15.06
CA ASN A 159 -11.36 6.45 13.80
C ASN A 159 -11.71 5.59 12.57
N ARG A 160 -11.73 4.26 12.70
CA ARG A 160 -11.99 3.34 11.57
C ARG A 160 -13.34 2.65 11.72
N ARG A 161 -14.05 2.53 10.59
CA ARG A 161 -15.15 1.57 10.47
C ARG A 161 -14.57 0.26 9.95
N GLY A 162 -14.38 -0.71 10.82
CA GLY A 162 -13.91 -2.04 10.44
C GLY A 162 -12.72 -2.54 11.29
N PRO A 163 -12.10 -3.67 10.91
CA PRO A 163 -11.07 -4.31 11.71
C PRO A 163 -9.82 -3.43 11.85
N VAL A 164 -9.20 -3.46 13.02
CA VAL A 164 -7.85 -2.95 13.24
C VAL A 164 -6.91 -4.15 13.39
N ARG A 165 -5.99 -4.28 12.46
CA ARG A 165 -5.01 -5.35 12.43
C ARG A 165 -3.67 -4.91 12.98
N ALA A 166 -2.84 -5.87 13.40
CA ALA A 166 -1.50 -5.63 13.90
C ALA A 166 -0.46 -6.30 13.01
N TYR A 167 0.56 -5.54 12.63
CA TYR A 167 1.67 -6.01 11.79
C TYR A 167 3.01 -5.63 12.42
N ASP A 168 4.03 -6.47 12.29
CA ASP A 168 5.42 -6.01 12.28
C ASP A 168 5.89 -5.80 10.82
N ALA A 169 7.14 -5.35 10.64
CA ALA A 169 7.64 -5.03 9.31
C ALA A 169 7.58 -6.23 8.35
N SER A 170 8.00 -7.41 8.77
CA SER A 170 7.93 -8.63 7.96
C SER A 170 6.51 -9.19 7.87
N GLY A 171 5.71 -9.01 8.92
CA GLY A 171 4.35 -9.53 9.02
C GLY A 171 3.39 -8.96 7.99
N LEU A 172 3.60 -7.71 7.59
CA LEU A 172 2.82 -7.09 6.52
C LEU A 172 2.96 -7.88 5.21
N ILE A 173 4.20 -8.22 4.83
CA ILE A 173 4.48 -8.96 3.60
C ILE A 173 4.10 -10.43 3.76
N LEU A 174 4.47 -11.03 4.88
CA LEU A 174 4.17 -12.43 5.17
C LEU A 174 2.68 -12.73 5.12
N ARG A 175 1.84 -11.84 5.62
CA ARG A 175 0.39 -11.98 5.56
C ARG A 175 -0.10 -12.09 4.13
N PHE A 176 0.35 -11.22 3.25
CA PHE A 176 0.03 -11.31 1.82
C PHE A 176 0.47 -12.65 1.22
N LEU A 177 1.70 -13.09 1.50
CA LEU A 177 2.23 -14.34 0.95
C LEU A 177 1.42 -15.55 1.42
N GLN A 178 0.98 -15.54 2.68
CA GLN A 178 0.15 -16.61 3.26
C GLN A 178 -1.27 -16.60 2.65
N ASP A 179 -1.90 -15.42 2.56
CA ASP A 179 -3.23 -15.27 1.97
C ASP A 179 -3.26 -15.62 0.47
N ALA A 180 -2.13 -15.40 -0.22
CA ALA A 180 -1.95 -15.79 -1.61
C ALA A 180 -1.55 -17.26 -1.79
N GLY A 181 -1.36 -18.01 -0.71
CA GLY A 181 -0.95 -19.43 -0.76
C GLY A 181 0.50 -19.66 -1.19
N LEU A 182 1.34 -18.62 -1.17
CA LEU A 182 2.73 -18.66 -1.64
C LEU A 182 3.71 -19.20 -0.60
N THR A 183 3.36 -19.14 0.68
CA THR A 183 4.14 -19.73 1.76
C THR A 183 3.23 -20.13 2.93
N ARG A 184 3.68 -21.14 3.68
CA ARG A 184 3.09 -21.53 4.98
C ARG A 184 4.08 -21.32 6.12
N HIS A 185 5.33 -20.98 5.80
CA HIS A 185 6.39 -20.78 6.77
C HIS A 185 6.39 -19.38 7.33
N ALA A 186 6.77 -19.24 8.59
CA ALA A 186 7.09 -17.94 9.16
C ALA A 186 8.37 -17.42 8.51
N MET A 187 8.38 -16.11 8.18
CA MET A 187 9.53 -15.44 7.59
C MET A 187 9.74 -14.13 8.34
N ASP A 188 10.97 -13.87 8.76
CA ASP A 188 11.39 -12.58 9.27
C ASP A 188 11.97 -11.70 8.14
N CYS A 189 12.49 -10.51 8.48
CA CYS A 189 13.08 -9.60 7.50
C CYS A 189 14.29 -10.21 6.78
N ARG A 190 15.08 -11.06 7.47
CA ARG A 190 16.25 -11.73 6.90
C ARG A 190 15.84 -12.82 5.92
N ASP A 191 14.80 -13.57 6.26
CA ASP A 191 14.28 -14.64 5.40
C ASP A 191 13.68 -14.06 4.12
N LEU A 192 12.93 -12.95 4.24
CA LEU A 192 12.42 -12.21 3.09
C LEU A 192 13.56 -11.71 2.20
N TYR A 193 14.63 -11.16 2.80
CA TYR A 193 15.79 -10.69 2.04
C TYR A 193 16.51 -11.83 1.31
N ARG A 194 16.72 -12.97 1.97
CA ARG A 194 17.32 -14.16 1.37
C ARG A 194 16.49 -14.75 0.23
N ALA A 195 15.18 -14.56 0.28
CA ALA A 195 14.26 -15.00 -0.76
C ALA A 195 14.16 -14.02 -1.93
N CYS A 196 14.93 -12.92 -1.95
CA CYS A 196 14.93 -11.94 -3.02
C CYS A 196 16.09 -12.14 -3.99
N PHE A 197 15.84 -11.87 -5.27
CA PHE A 197 16.90 -11.52 -6.22
C PHE A 197 17.34 -10.08 -5.95
N PRO A 198 18.67 -9.80 -5.86
CA PRO A 198 19.17 -8.45 -5.62
C PRO A 198 18.68 -7.45 -6.68
N ARG A 199 18.43 -6.21 -6.25
CA ARG A 199 18.08 -5.08 -7.09
C ARG A 199 18.98 -3.90 -6.81
N CYS A 200 19.20 -3.07 -7.83
CA CYS A 200 19.73 -1.72 -7.65
C CYS A 200 18.58 -0.77 -7.31
N ARG A 201 18.89 0.31 -6.61
CA ARG A 201 17.88 1.33 -6.31
C ARG A 201 17.25 1.94 -7.56
N CYS A 202 18.03 2.10 -8.63
CA CYS A 202 17.58 2.65 -9.92
C CYS A 202 16.64 1.72 -10.69
N ASP A 203 16.64 0.40 -10.38
CA ASP A 203 15.89 -0.62 -11.10
C ASP A 203 14.67 -1.12 -10.33
N LEU A 204 14.31 -0.42 -9.25
CA LEU A 204 13.16 -0.80 -8.44
C LEU A 204 11.87 -0.72 -9.23
N SER A 205 11.11 -1.79 -9.14
CA SER A 205 9.76 -1.93 -9.71
C SER A 205 8.71 -2.07 -8.60
N PRO A 206 7.47 -1.61 -8.81
CA PRO A 206 6.40 -1.83 -7.84
C PRO A 206 6.29 -3.30 -7.43
N GLY A 207 6.23 -3.54 -6.11
CA GLY A 207 6.24 -4.89 -5.51
C GLY A 207 7.62 -5.39 -5.12
N ASP A 208 8.70 -4.71 -5.51
CA ASP A 208 10.03 -4.99 -4.95
C ASP A 208 10.07 -4.62 -3.46
N LEU A 209 10.94 -5.28 -2.72
CA LEU A 209 11.14 -5.04 -1.30
C LEU A 209 12.35 -4.14 -1.07
N VAL A 210 12.19 -3.23 -0.13
CA VAL A 210 13.25 -2.35 0.35
C VAL A 210 13.57 -2.68 1.79
N PHE A 211 14.85 -2.73 2.15
CA PHE A 211 15.29 -3.21 3.46
C PHE A 211 16.23 -2.23 4.13
N ARG A 212 16.27 -2.33 5.46
CA ARG A 212 17.28 -1.68 6.30
C ARG A 212 18.23 -2.73 6.85
N HIS A 213 19.52 -2.46 6.64
CA HIS A 213 20.63 -3.26 7.15
C HIS A 213 21.52 -2.39 8.03
N ASN A 214 21.88 -2.86 9.23
CA ASN A 214 22.66 -2.10 10.23
C ASN A 214 24.15 -2.47 10.28
N GLY A 215 24.66 -3.15 9.25
CA GLY A 215 26.03 -3.67 9.22
C GLY A 215 26.12 -5.15 9.67
N ARG A 216 25.14 -5.66 10.41
CA ARG A 216 25.07 -7.05 10.87
C ARG A 216 23.84 -7.78 10.33
N ASP A 217 22.67 -7.17 10.48
CA ASP A 217 21.39 -7.81 10.21
C ASP A 217 20.46 -6.92 9.37
N ILE A 218 19.59 -7.59 8.61
CA ILE A 218 18.39 -6.99 8.05
C ILE A 218 17.33 -6.96 9.16
N PHE A 219 16.89 -5.79 9.55
CA PHE A 219 15.98 -5.61 10.69
C PHE A 219 14.66 -4.93 10.36
N HIS A 220 14.51 -4.41 9.14
CA HIS A 220 13.28 -3.77 8.69
C HIS A 220 13.07 -3.98 7.19
N VAL A 221 11.79 -3.93 6.76
CA VAL A 221 11.40 -4.14 5.37
C VAL A 221 10.15 -3.32 5.03
N GLY A 222 10.07 -2.85 3.80
CA GLY A 222 8.90 -2.20 3.21
C GLY A 222 8.67 -2.68 1.79
N VAL A 223 7.49 -2.38 1.25
CA VAL A 223 7.10 -2.67 -0.13
C VAL A 223 7.24 -1.40 -0.96
N TYR A 224 8.06 -1.44 -2.00
CA TYR A 224 8.15 -0.34 -2.96
C TYR A 224 6.89 -0.31 -3.83
N LEU A 225 6.23 0.83 -3.88
CA LEU A 225 4.94 1.00 -4.56
C LEU A 225 5.04 1.69 -5.93
N GLY A 226 6.26 2.02 -6.35
CA GLY A 226 6.51 2.92 -7.48
C GLY A 226 6.63 4.38 -7.05
N ASP A 227 7.08 5.24 -7.97
CA ASP A 227 7.16 6.69 -7.81
C ASP A 227 7.89 7.18 -6.55
N GLY A 228 8.88 6.40 -6.09
CA GLY A 228 9.62 6.73 -4.88
C GLY A 228 8.84 6.51 -3.58
N LEU A 229 7.72 5.79 -3.60
CA LEU A 229 6.89 5.52 -2.43
C LEU A 229 7.13 4.13 -1.85
N VAL A 230 7.11 4.04 -0.53
CA VAL A 230 7.24 2.78 0.22
C VAL A 230 6.09 2.63 1.21
N CYS A 231 5.47 1.45 1.25
CA CYS A 231 4.56 1.04 2.31
C CYS A 231 5.32 0.19 3.34
N GLU A 232 5.22 0.56 4.60
CA GLU A 232 5.89 -0.13 5.70
C GLU A 232 5.05 -0.15 6.97
N ALA A 233 5.18 -1.19 7.79
CA ALA A 233 4.74 -1.17 9.18
C ALA A 233 5.87 -0.51 10.00
N MET A 234 5.77 0.81 10.16
CA MET A 234 6.87 1.67 10.57
C MET A 234 7.19 1.59 12.05
N GLY A 235 6.18 1.58 12.88
CA GLY A 235 6.36 1.58 14.33
C GLY A 235 5.05 1.77 15.10
N ARG A 236 5.15 1.73 16.43
CA ARG A 236 4.01 1.64 17.35
C ARG A 236 3.13 2.87 17.35
N ASP A 237 3.71 4.06 17.12
CA ASP A 237 2.98 5.33 17.11
C ASP A 237 2.41 5.68 15.74
N VAL A 238 2.80 4.94 14.70
CA VAL A 238 2.55 5.31 13.31
C VAL A 238 1.77 4.21 12.57
N GLY A 239 1.98 2.95 12.96
CA GLY A 239 1.35 1.80 12.31
C GLY A 239 1.88 1.55 10.91
N VAL A 240 0.98 1.12 10.03
CA VAL A 240 1.26 0.91 8.60
C VAL A 240 1.02 2.21 7.85
N VAL A 241 2.04 2.68 7.13
CA VAL A 241 2.03 3.95 6.40
C VAL A 241 2.62 3.81 5.02
N ILE A 242 2.27 4.76 4.15
CA ILE A 242 2.97 5.00 2.89
C ILE A 242 3.67 6.33 3.01
N ARG A 243 4.93 6.38 2.58
CA ARG A 243 5.72 7.60 2.60
C ARG A 243 6.79 7.61 1.52
N PRO A 244 7.36 8.78 1.20
CA PRO A 244 8.50 8.86 0.31
C PRO A 244 9.67 8.01 0.82
N MET A 245 10.34 7.33 -0.08
CA MET A 245 11.47 6.45 0.20
C MET A 245 12.61 7.18 0.93
N ASP A 246 12.77 8.47 0.66
CA ASP A 246 13.80 9.31 1.25
C ASP A 246 13.31 10.18 2.44
N ALA A 247 12.09 9.98 2.92
CA ALA A 247 11.50 10.76 4.02
C ALA A 247 12.33 10.70 5.33
N SER A 248 13.10 9.64 5.54
CA SER A 248 14.05 9.50 6.68
C SER A 248 15.50 9.73 6.28
N GLY A 249 15.73 10.40 5.15
CA GLY A 249 17.06 10.67 4.62
C GLY A 249 17.53 9.63 3.58
N ARG A 250 18.42 10.11 2.71
CA ARG A 250 19.02 9.28 1.66
C ARG A 250 19.86 8.17 2.31
N GLY A 251 19.56 6.91 1.95
CA GLY A 251 20.25 5.75 2.53
C GLY A 251 19.52 5.11 3.73
N TYR A 252 18.36 5.62 4.13
CA TYR A 252 17.51 4.94 5.11
C TYR A 252 17.20 3.51 4.66
N TRP A 253 16.80 3.33 3.40
CA TRP A 253 16.73 2.05 2.73
C TRP A 253 18.05 1.79 2.01
N ASN A 254 18.73 0.71 2.33
CA ASN A 254 20.09 0.44 1.87
C ASN A 254 20.31 -0.97 1.32
N ARG A 255 19.26 -1.75 1.18
CA ARG A 255 19.21 -3.03 0.46
C ARG A 255 17.88 -3.14 -0.27
N TYR A 256 17.88 -3.81 -1.42
CA TYR A 256 16.75 -3.89 -2.31
C TYR A 256 16.67 -5.27 -2.93
N GLY A 257 15.45 -5.77 -3.21
CA GLY A 257 15.30 -7.06 -3.84
C GLY A 257 13.92 -7.34 -4.40
N ALA A 258 13.87 -8.08 -5.50
CA ALA A 258 12.65 -8.64 -6.05
C ALA A 258 12.37 -10.00 -5.41
N LEU A 259 11.24 -10.14 -4.72
CA LEU A 259 10.91 -11.38 -4.03
C LEU A 259 10.65 -12.50 -5.04
N SER A 260 11.45 -13.58 -5.00
CA SER A 260 11.38 -14.69 -5.95
C SER A 260 10.02 -15.37 -6.00
N LEU A 261 9.30 -15.41 -4.88
CA LEU A 261 7.94 -15.96 -4.77
C LEU A 261 6.89 -15.18 -5.60
N LEU A 262 7.20 -13.96 -6.00
CA LEU A 262 6.30 -13.12 -6.83
C LEU A 262 6.63 -13.21 -8.33
N GLN A 263 7.73 -13.87 -8.69
CA GLN A 263 8.16 -14.00 -10.08
C GLN A 263 7.52 -15.26 -10.71
N PRO A 264 7.13 -15.22 -11.99
CA PRO A 264 6.74 -16.44 -12.69
C PRO A 264 7.94 -17.40 -12.74
N PRO A 265 7.73 -18.72 -12.75
CA PRO A 265 8.80 -19.68 -12.88
C PRO A 265 9.38 -19.63 -14.29
N THR A 266 10.34 -18.76 -14.51
CA THR A 266 11.13 -18.68 -15.74
C THR A 266 12.59 -18.56 -15.37
N GLY A 267 13.40 -19.44 -15.98
CA GLY A 267 14.84 -19.43 -15.79
C GLY A 267 15.45 -18.07 -16.13
N PHE A 268 16.09 -17.46 -15.14
CA PHE A 268 16.91 -16.27 -15.33
C PHE A 268 18.38 -16.69 -15.43
N PRO A 269 19.13 -16.17 -16.41
CA PRO A 269 20.57 -16.24 -16.36
C PRO A 269 21.07 -15.32 -15.24
N LEU A 270 21.84 -15.90 -14.33
CA LEU A 270 22.67 -15.17 -13.37
C LEU A 270 23.81 -14.51 -14.15
N GLU A 271 23.66 -13.29 -14.58
CA GLU A 271 24.81 -12.46 -14.95
C GLU A 271 24.81 -11.17 -14.13
N THR A 272 25.72 -11.17 -13.19
CA THR A 272 26.58 -10.10 -12.70
C THR A 272 26.00 -8.71 -12.45
N CYS A 273 25.74 -8.41 -11.16
CA CYS A 273 26.05 -7.09 -10.60
C CYS A 273 27.04 -7.28 -9.45
N ILE A 274 28.31 -7.43 -9.80
CA ILE A 274 29.46 -7.19 -8.92
C ILE A 274 30.02 -5.84 -9.36
N GLN A 275 29.63 -4.78 -8.67
CA GLN A 275 30.50 -3.60 -8.44
C GLN A 275 29.92 -2.81 -7.24
#